data_a92f13b76d1c0c3c04c0dacb3bf20d17
#
_entry.id   a92f13b76d1c0c3c04c0dacb3bf20d17
#
_cell.length_a   1.000
_cell.length_b   1.000
_cell.length_c   1.000
_cell.angle_alpha   90.00
_cell.angle_beta   90.00
_cell.angle_gamma   90.00
#
_symmetry.space_group_name_H-M   'P 1'
#
loop_
_entity.id
_entity.type
_entity.pdbx_description
1 polymer ?
#
loop_
_entity_poly.entity_id
_entity_poly.type
_entity_poly.pdbx_seq_one_letter_code
_entity_poly.pdbx_strand_id
1 'polypeptide(L)'
;DLKTTHSKEALYFRFPPEPNGYLHIGHASSICLNFGLGLKYNAPVNLRFDDTNPTKEEQRFVDAIKKDITFLGYTCTKECYASDYFQQLYDWAVQLIKEGKAYVDSQSSEAIAEQKGTPTKPGVAGPYRNRSVVENLELFEQMKTGDAPEGAHVLRAKIDLESSNMLMRDPVIYRTLHKNHHRTGTDWKIFPMYDWTHGESDYIEQISHSFCTLEFLPHRELYDWFLDQLIDPTKLRPKQREFARRNLSHTLVSKRKLARLVEEGVVQSWDDPRMPTISGLRRRGYTAASIKNFAEGIGVGKRD
;
A
#
# COMPACT_ATOMS: atom_id res chain seq x y z
N ASP A 1 -10.68 3.28 20.94
CA ASP A 1 -11.03 3.34 19.52
C ASP A 1 -11.73 2.05 19.06
N LEU A 2 -11.10 0.90 19.25
CA LEU A 2 -11.68 -0.41 18.90
C LEU A 2 -13.01 -0.71 19.62
N LYS A 3 -13.24 -0.12 20.79
CA LYS A 3 -14.46 -0.31 21.57
C LYS A 3 -15.54 0.73 21.27
N THR A 4 -15.15 1.91 20.80
CA THR A 4 -16.05 3.07 20.65
C THR A 4 -16.44 3.36 19.22
N THR A 5 -15.68 2.87 18.24
CA THR A 5 -15.83 3.26 16.85
C THR A 5 -16.57 2.21 16.00
N HIS A 6 -16.50 0.94 16.39
CA HIS A 6 -17.17 -0.18 15.76
C HIS A 6 -17.66 -1.15 16.80
N SER A 7 -18.77 -1.86 16.53
CA SER A 7 -19.18 -2.99 17.35
C SER A 7 -18.08 -4.06 17.29
N LYS A 8 -17.97 -4.85 18.33
CA LYS A 8 -16.99 -5.94 18.42
C LYS A 8 -17.10 -6.94 17.27
N GLU A 9 -18.30 -7.12 16.74
CA GLU A 9 -18.61 -8.01 15.63
C GLU A 9 -18.17 -7.46 14.25
N ALA A 10 -17.94 -6.15 14.14
CA ALA A 10 -17.49 -5.49 12.91
C ALA A 10 -15.96 -5.38 12.80
N LEU A 11 -15.21 -5.85 13.78
CA LEU A 11 -13.76 -5.79 13.75
C LEU A 11 -13.19 -6.71 12.68
N TYR A 12 -12.33 -6.14 11.84
CA TYR A 12 -11.66 -6.85 10.76
C TYR A 12 -10.32 -6.16 10.49
N PHE A 13 -9.23 -6.93 10.47
CA PHE A 13 -7.88 -6.43 10.29
C PHE A 13 -7.22 -7.04 9.06
N ARG A 14 -6.08 -6.49 8.64
CA ARG A 14 -5.27 -7.05 7.57
C ARG A 14 -3.79 -6.74 7.79
N PHE A 15 -2.95 -7.63 7.30
CA PHE A 15 -1.53 -7.41 7.09
C PHE A 15 -1.27 -7.31 5.58
N PRO A 16 -0.82 -6.15 5.04
CA PRO A 16 -0.75 -5.89 3.60
C PRO A 16 0.71 -5.80 3.10
N PRO A 17 1.49 -6.88 3.08
CA PRO A 17 2.87 -6.82 2.63
C PRO A 17 2.97 -6.65 1.12
N GLU A 18 3.92 -5.81 0.65
CA GLU A 18 4.34 -5.78 -0.75
C GLU A 18 5.25 -6.99 -1.03
N PRO A 19 4.95 -7.82 -2.06
CA PRO A 19 5.73 -9.04 -2.35
C PRO A 19 6.99 -8.73 -3.18
N ASN A 20 7.85 -7.85 -2.68
CA ASN A 20 9.10 -7.37 -3.30
C ASN A 20 10.36 -7.74 -2.50
N GLY A 21 10.25 -8.62 -1.54
CA GLY A 21 11.33 -9.07 -0.69
C GLY A 21 10.81 -9.91 0.47
N TYR A 22 11.72 -10.46 1.24
CA TYR A 22 11.38 -11.21 2.46
C TYR A 22 10.99 -10.25 3.59
N LEU A 23 10.14 -10.74 4.49
CA LEU A 23 9.82 -10.05 5.73
C LEU A 23 11.06 -10.00 6.64
N HIS A 24 11.28 -8.87 7.27
CA HIS A 24 12.35 -8.67 8.24
C HIS A 24 11.78 -8.46 9.64
N ILE A 25 12.66 -8.41 10.64
CA ILE A 25 12.27 -8.26 12.05
C ILE A 25 11.40 -7.02 12.31
N GLY A 26 11.57 -5.95 11.52
CA GLY A 26 10.72 -4.76 11.59
C GLY A 26 9.24 -5.01 11.24
N HIS A 27 8.95 -6.00 10.41
CA HIS A 27 7.57 -6.39 10.09
C HIS A 27 6.90 -7.22 11.20
N ALA A 28 7.68 -7.84 12.08
CA ALA A 28 7.14 -8.67 13.16
C ALA A 28 6.18 -7.90 14.06
N SER A 29 6.44 -6.64 14.34
CA SER A 29 5.55 -5.78 15.15
C SER A 29 4.18 -5.59 14.49
N SER A 30 4.13 -5.34 13.18
CA SER A 30 2.86 -5.19 12.44
C SER A 30 2.09 -6.52 12.35
N ILE A 31 2.80 -7.61 12.12
CA ILE A 31 2.21 -8.96 12.09
C ILE A 31 1.59 -9.29 13.44
N CYS A 32 2.35 -9.14 14.53
CA CYS A 32 1.88 -9.41 15.89
C CYS A 32 0.73 -8.49 16.29
N LEU A 33 0.74 -7.22 15.87
CA LEU A 33 -0.35 -6.29 16.12
C LEU A 33 -1.65 -6.76 15.46
N ASN A 34 -1.63 -6.99 14.15
CA ASN A 34 -2.83 -7.36 13.42
C ASN A 34 -3.37 -8.74 13.83
N PHE A 35 -2.53 -9.75 13.81
CA PHE A 35 -2.92 -11.11 14.16
C PHE A 35 -3.18 -11.28 15.67
N GLY A 36 -2.43 -10.57 16.52
CA GLY A 36 -2.66 -10.55 17.96
C GLY A 36 -3.98 -9.91 18.34
N LEU A 37 -4.37 -8.81 17.72
CA LEU A 37 -5.70 -8.21 17.91
C LEU A 37 -6.80 -9.13 17.36
N GLY A 38 -6.58 -9.79 16.23
CA GLY A 38 -7.49 -10.78 15.70
C GLY A 38 -7.79 -11.90 16.71
N LEU A 39 -6.76 -12.45 17.33
CA LEU A 39 -6.90 -13.48 18.37
C LEU A 39 -7.60 -12.92 19.62
N LYS A 40 -7.19 -11.74 20.09
CA LYS A 40 -7.72 -11.11 21.30
C LYS A 40 -9.22 -10.81 21.21
N TYR A 41 -9.69 -10.37 20.05
CA TYR A 41 -11.08 -9.96 19.82
C TYR A 41 -11.89 -11.00 19.04
N ASN A 42 -11.30 -12.16 18.72
CA ASN A 42 -11.90 -13.17 17.84
C ASN A 42 -12.38 -12.54 16.52
N ALA A 43 -11.51 -11.72 15.93
CA ALA A 43 -11.77 -10.98 14.71
C ALA A 43 -10.97 -11.56 13.54
N PRO A 44 -11.50 -11.54 12.31
CA PRO A 44 -10.78 -12.01 11.14
C PRO A 44 -9.59 -11.10 10.81
N VAL A 45 -8.55 -11.69 10.21
CA VAL A 45 -7.36 -11.00 9.72
C VAL A 45 -7.03 -11.50 8.32
N ASN A 46 -7.04 -10.62 7.33
CA ASN A 46 -6.62 -10.93 5.97
C ASN A 46 -5.10 -10.78 5.81
N LEU A 47 -4.54 -11.65 4.99
CA LEU A 47 -3.22 -11.44 4.39
C LEU A 47 -3.46 -10.90 2.98
N ARG A 48 -3.21 -9.61 2.76
CA ARG A 48 -3.39 -8.97 1.46
C ARG A 48 -2.05 -8.55 0.88
N PHE A 49 -1.67 -9.19 -0.21
CA PHE A 49 -0.47 -8.78 -0.95
C PHE A 49 -0.75 -7.48 -1.71
N ASP A 50 0.07 -6.45 -1.42
CA ASP A 50 0.06 -5.19 -2.18
C ASP A 50 0.92 -5.38 -3.43
N ASP A 51 0.33 -5.92 -4.48
CA ASP A 51 0.97 -6.28 -5.73
C ASP A 51 0.63 -5.31 -6.88
N THR A 52 0.72 -4.03 -6.60
CA THR A 52 0.44 -2.95 -7.56
C THR A 52 1.62 -2.59 -8.47
N ASN A 53 2.83 -3.05 -8.14
CA ASN A 53 4.05 -2.71 -8.87
C ASN A 53 4.64 -3.92 -9.62
N PRO A 54 4.34 -4.07 -10.93
CA PRO A 54 4.76 -5.24 -11.69
C PRO A 54 6.29 -5.36 -11.88
N THR A 55 7.05 -4.31 -11.56
CA THR A 55 8.50 -4.30 -11.80
C THR A 55 9.32 -4.96 -10.70
N LYS A 56 8.73 -5.20 -9.53
CA LYS A 56 9.46 -5.65 -8.33
C LYS A 56 8.87 -6.87 -7.65
N GLU A 57 7.67 -7.26 -8.04
CA GLU A 57 6.88 -8.27 -7.35
C GLU A 57 7.06 -9.63 -7.99
N GLU A 58 7.33 -10.63 -7.15
CA GLU A 58 7.61 -11.98 -7.59
C GLU A 58 6.89 -13.01 -6.71
N GLN A 59 6.44 -14.11 -7.34
CA GLN A 59 5.76 -15.21 -6.65
C GLN A 59 6.60 -15.80 -5.53
N ARG A 60 7.93 -15.89 -5.69
CA ARG A 60 8.81 -16.40 -4.62
C ARG A 60 8.73 -15.61 -3.32
N PHE A 61 8.46 -14.31 -3.40
CA PHE A 61 8.28 -13.46 -2.23
C PHE A 61 6.92 -13.67 -1.57
N VAL A 62 5.88 -13.90 -2.36
CA VAL A 62 4.56 -14.31 -1.85
C VAL A 62 4.70 -15.60 -1.03
N ASP A 63 5.36 -16.60 -1.57
CA ASP A 63 5.54 -17.91 -0.93
C ASP A 63 6.37 -17.78 0.38
N ALA A 64 7.43 -16.97 0.36
CA ALA A 64 8.25 -16.72 1.54
C ALA A 64 7.47 -16.00 2.66
N ILE A 65 6.66 -15.01 2.30
CA ILE A 65 5.81 -14.27 3.26
C ILE A 65 4.80 -15.22 3.91
N LYS A 66 4.12 -16.04 3.14
CA LYS A 66 3.18 -17.05 3.65
C LYS A 66 3.85 -18.02 4.62
N LYS A 67 5.06 -18.48 4.28
CA LYS A 67 5.85 -19.36 5.12
C LYS A 67 6.21 -18.70 6.44
N ASP A 68 6.57 -17.43 6.43
CA ASP A 68 6.92 -16.69 7.64
C ASP A 68 5.70 -16.47 8.55
N ILE A 69 4.54 -16.16 8.02
CA ILE A 69 3.30 -16.03 8.79
C ILE A 69 2.94 -17.36 9.47
N THR A 70 3.03 -18.47 8.74
CA THR A 70 2.80 -19.82 9.27
C THR A 70 3.83 -20.16 10.35
N PHE A 71 5.09 -19.86 10.14
CA PHE A 71 6.16 -20.07 11.13
C PHE A 71 5.88 -19.32 12.44
N LEU A 72 5.38 -18.10 12.38
CA LEU A 72 4.99 -17.32 13.55
C LEU A 72 3.74 -17.86 14.27
N GLY A 73 3.11 -18.89 13.73
CA GLY A 73 1.94 -19.53 14.34
C GLY A 73 0.62 -18.83 14.04
N TYR A 74 0.57 -17.96 13.04
CA TYR A 74 -0.65 -17.27 12.64
C TYR A 74 -1.30 -17.91 11.42
N THR A 75 -2.63 -17.82 11.38
CA THR A 75 -3.45 -18.23 10.24
C THR A 75 -4.28 -17.04 9.78
N CYS A 76 -4.19 -16.68 8.50
CA CYS A 76 -5.04 -15.64 7.94
C CYS A 76 -6.45 -16.19 7.65
N THR A 77 -7.44 -15.32 7.76
CA THR A 77 -8.82 -15.65 7.42
C THR A 77 -8.97 -15.80 5.91
N LYS A 78 -8.39 -14.88 5.15
CA LYS A 78 -8.43 -14.85 3.70
C LYS A 78 -7.11 -14.35 3.15
N GLU A 79 -6.67 -14.97 2.06
CA GLU A 79 -5.56 -14.51 1.24
C GLU A 79 -6.10 -13.65 0.11
N CYS A 80 -5.65 -12.40 0.02
CA CYS A 80 -6.13 -11.43 -0.94
C CYS A 80 -4.94 -10.80 -1.68
N TYR A 81 -5.23 -10.23 -2.84
CA TYR A 81 -4.25 -9.49 -3.65
C TYR A 81 -4.87 -8.16 -4.08
N ALA A 82 -4.11 -7.09 -4.07
CA ALA A 82 -4.57 -5.82 -4.62
C ALA A 82 -4.97 -5.96 -6.10
N SER A 83 -4.28 -6.81 -6.84
CA SER A 83 -4.60 -7.13 -8.24
C SER A 83 -5.97 -7.78 -8.45
N ASP A 84 -6.55 -8.42 -7.44
CA ASP A 84 -7.93 -8.93 -7.51
C ASP A 84 -8.96 -7.81 -7.68
N TYR A 85 -8.60 -6.59 -7.30
CA TYR A 85 -9.48 -5.42 -7.28
C TYR A 85 -9.21 -4.45 -8.43
N PHE A 86 -8.30 -4.74 -9.34
CA PHE A 86 -7.91 -3.81 -10.41
C PHE A 86 -9.09 -3.35 -11.26
N GLN A 87 -10.04 -4.22 -11.57
CA GLN A 87 -11.24 -3.81 -12.33
C GLN A 87 -12.10 -2.84 -11.54
N GLN A 88 -12.36 -3.13 -10.26
CA GLN A 88 -13.16 -2.24 -9.42
C GLN A 88 -12.48 -0.89 -9.18
N LEU A 89 -11.15 -0.90 -8.97
CA LEU A 89 -10.36 0.33 -8.82
C LEU A 89 -10.41 1.18 -10.09
N TYR A 90 -10.35 0.54 -11.26
CA TYR A 90 -10.50 1.21 -12.55
C TYR A 90 -11.90 1.83 -12.71
N ASP A 91 -12.94 1.08 -12.39
CA ASP A 91 -14.33 1.56 -12.51
C ASP A 91 -14.56 2.78 -11.61
N TRP A 92 -14.02 2.79 -10.41
CA TRP A 92 -14.07 3.95 -9.52
C TRP A 92 -13.25 5.14 -10.04
N ALA A 93 -12.11 4.90 -10.66
CA ALA A 93 -11.33 5.97 -11.30
C ALA A 93 -12.10 6.60 -12.45
N VAL A 94 -12.78 5.81 -13.28
CA VAL A 94 -13.68 6.30 -14.33
C VAL A 94 -14.81 7.14 -13.75
N GLN A 95 -15.38 6.70 -12.62
CA GLN A 95 -16.41 7.47 -11.91
C GLN A 95 -15.88 8.84 -11.46
N LEU A 96 -14.67 8.90 -10.88
CA LEU A 96 -14.05 10.18 -10.51
C LEU A 96 -13.88 11.11 -11.71
N ILE A 97 -13.47 10.60 -12.86
CA ILE A 97 -13.35 11.39 -14.09
C ILE A 97 -14.72 11.95 -14.50
N LYS A 98 -15.77 11.13 -14.50
CA LYS A 98 -17.13 11.54 -14.84
C LYS A 98 -17.66 12.62 -13.90
N GLU A 99 -17.26 12.61 -12.66
CA GLU A 99 -17.64 13.59 -11.64
C GLU A 99 -16.74 14.85 -11.63
N GLY A 100 -15.75 14.92 -12.52
CA GLY A 100 -14.82 16.04 -12.58
C GLY A 100 -13.80 16.08 -11.44
N LYS A 101 -13.57 14.94 -10.77
CA LYS A 101 -12.67 14.79 -9.61
C LYS A 101 -11.34 14.11 -9.94
N ALA A 102 -11.10 13.80 -11.19
CA ALA A 102 -9.84 13.30 -11.71
C ALA A 102 -9.63 13.78 -13.15
N TYR A 103 -8.39 13.91 -13.55
CA TYR A 103 -8.02 14.33 -14.89
C TYR A 103 -6.73 13.66 -15.35
N VAL A 104 -6.59 13.48 -16.66
CA VAL A 104 -5.38 12.97 -17.29
C VAL A 104 -4.41 14.14 -17.50
N ASP A 105 -3.20 14.00 -16.96
CA ASP A 105 -2.12 14.97 -17.12
C ASP A 105 -1.08 14.41 -18.10
N SER A 106 -0.79 15.17 -19.14
CA SER A 106 0.13 14.80 -20.21
C SER A 106 1.51 15.46 -20.07
N GLN A 107 1.79 16.03 -18.91
CA GLN A 107 3.08 16.60 -18.60
C GLN A 107 4.09 15.53 -18.16
N SER A 108 5.38 15.87 -18.21
CA SER A 108 6.44 15.04 -17.62
C SER A 108 6.34 14.99 -16.09
N SER A 109 6.92 13.96 -15.49
CA SER A 109 7.00 13.84 -14.02
C SER A 109 7.75 15.00 -13.39
N GLU A 110 8.76 15.53 -14.07
CA GLU A 110 9.54 16.70 -13.63
C GLU A 110 8.69 17.97 -13.60
N ALA A 111 7.89 18.20 -14.65
CA ALA A 111 7.00 19.36 -14.71
C ALA A 111 5.91 19.30 -13.62
N ILE A 112 5.34 18.12 -13.40
CA ILE A 112 4.35 17.89 -12.33
C ILE A 112 4.98 18.15 -10.96
N ALA A 113 6.18 17.63 -10.71
CA ALA A 113 6.90 17.82 -9.45
C ALA A 113 7.21 19.29 -9.18
N GLU A 114 7.65 20.04 -10.19
CA GLU A 114 7.93 21.47 -10.09
C GLU A 114 6.66 22.28 -9.78
N GLN A 115 5.56 22.00 -10.46
CA GLN A 115 4.29 22.70 -10.27
C GLN A 115 3.63 22.37 -8.92
N LYS A 116 3.97 21.26 -8.31
CA LYS A 116 3.47 20.86 -6.99
C LYS A 116 3.92 21.83 -5.88
N GLY A 117 4.98 22.58 -6.09
CA GLY A 117 5.51 23.52 -5.11
C GLY A 117 6.30 22.86 -4.00
N THR A 118 6.35 23.53 -2.85
CA THR A 118 7.07 23.09 -1.65
C THR A 118 6.16 23.17 -0.42
N PRO A 119 6.54 22.66 0.74
CA PRO A 119 5.73 22.81 1.96
C PRO A 119 5.39 24.27 2.31
N THR A 120 6.20 25.22 1.90
CA THR A 120 6.04 26.67 2.15
C THR A 120 5.56 27.46 0.94
N LYS A 121 5.46 26.84 -0.23
CA LYS A 121 5.01 27.46 -1.46
C LYS A 121 3.89 26.64 -2.08
N PRO A 122 2.68 27.21 -2.32
CA PRO A 122 1.58 26.49 -2.92
C PRO A 122 1.93 25.95 -4.32
N GLY A 123 1.21 24.93 -4.73
CA GLY A 123 1.26 24.43 -6.09
C GLY A 123 0.54 25.35 -7.06
N VAL A 124 0.78 25.16 -8.33
CA VAL A 124 0.12 25.87 -9.43
C VAL A 124 -0.53 24.88 -10.39
N ALA A 125 -1.67 25.26 -10.97
CA ALA A 125 -2.35 24.44 -11.96
C ALA A 125 -1.52 24.31 -13.23
N GLY A 126 -1.40 23.06 -13.71
CA GLY A 126 -0.85 22.78 -15.04
C GLY A 126 -1.89 22.99 -16.15
N PRO A 127 -1.47 22.87 -17.42
CA PRO A 127 -2.31 23.15 -18.56
C PRO A 127 -3.47 22.17 -18.74
N TYR A 128 -3.42 21.00 -18.13
CA TYR A 128 -4.41 19.94 -18.33
C TYR A 128 -5.40 19.77 -17.17
N ARG A 129 -5.27 20.54 -16.09
CA ARG A 129 -6.14 20.42 -14.91
C ARG A 129 -7.62 20.58 -15.20
N ASN A 130 -7.96 21.41 -16.18
CA ASN A 130 -9.33 21.70 -16.60
C ASN A 130 -9.70 21.04 -17.93
N ARG A 131 -8.99 20.00 -18.34
CA ARG A 131 -9.33 19.17 -19.49
C ARG A 131 -10.74 18.62 -19.34
N SER A 132 -11.50 18.55 -20.45
CA SER A 132 -12.89 18.11 -20.44
C SER A 132 -13.04 16.66 -19.98
N VAL A 133 -14.19 16.32 -19.40
CA VAL A 133 -14.51 14.95 -19.01
C VAL A 133 -14.40 13.98 -20.17
N VAL A 134 -14.89 14.36 -21.36
CA VAL A 134 -14.83 13.52 -22.56
C VAL A 134 -13.40 13.22 -22.96
N GLU A 135 -12.53 14.22 -23.03
CA GLU A 135 -11.10 14.03 -23.32
C GLU A 135 -10.42 13.16 -22.27
N ASN A 136 -10.69 13.40 -20.99
CA ASN A 136 -10.12 12.61 -19.90
C ASN A 136 -10.51 11.13 -20.01
N LEU A 137 -11.76 10.82 -20.33
CA LEU A 137 -12.24 9.45 -20.52
C LEU A 137 -11.56 8.78 -21.71
N GLU A 138 -11.45 9.47 -22.85
CA GLU A 138 -10.77 8.95 -24.05
C GLU A 138 -9.29 8.65 -23.78
N LEU A 139 -8.59 9.58 -23.15
CA LEU A 139 -7.17 9.40 -22.83
C LEU A 139 -6.93 8.31 -21.78
N PHE A 140 -7.79 8.20 -20.78
CA PHE A 140 -7.68 7.14 -19.78
C PHE A 140 -7.92 5.75 -20.39
N GLU A 141 -8.85 5.64 -21.34
CA GLU A 141 -9.06 4.41 -22.11
C GLU A 141 -7.83 4.06 -22.96
N GLN A 142 -7.20 5.02 -23.62
CA GLN A 142 -5.96 4.82 -24.37
C GLN A 142 -4.80 4.37 -23.47
N MET A 143 -4.73 4.89 -22.25
CA MET A 143 -3.76 4.42 -21.25
C MET A 143 -4.01 2.95 -20.90
N LYS A 144 -5.27 2.56 -20.66
CA LYS A 144 -5.65 1.19 -20.32
C LYS A 144 -5.37 0.20 -21.44
N THR A 145 -5.70 0.52 -22.67
CA THR A 145 -5.52 -0.35 -23.84
C THR A 145 -4.06 -0.51 -24.24
N GLY A 146 -3.19 0.39 -23.83
CA GLY A 146 -1.78 0.42 -24.19
C GLY A 146 -1.48 1.23 -25.45
N ASP A 147 -2.48 1.93 -26.01
CA ASP A 147 -2.27 2.80 -27.17
C ASP A 147 -1.43 4.05 -26.80
N ALA A 148 -1.43 4.44 -25.54
CA ALA A 148 -0.55 5.49 -25.03
C ALA A 148 0.80 4.91 -24.60
N PRO A 149 1.94 5.52 -24.99
CA PRO A 149 3.24 5.08 -24.53
C PRO A 149 3.47 5.36 -23.03
N GLU A 150 4.41 4.63 -22.42
CA GLU A 150 4.86 4.92 -21.06
C GLU A 150 5.33 6.37 -20.95
N GLY A 151 4.95 7.02 -19.84
CA GLY A 151 5.36 8.41 -19.55
C GLY A 151 4.58 9.48 -20.31
N ALA A 152 3.68 9.12 -21.24
CA ALA A 152 2.87 10.11 -21.97
C ALA A 152 1.80 10.76 -21.08
N HIS A 153 1.17 9.97 -20.22
CA HIS A 153 0.04 10.41 -19.39
C HIS A 153 0.08 9.77 -18.00
N VAL A 154 -0.47 10.49 -17.02
CA VAL A 154 -0.85 9.96 -15.71
C VAL A 154 -2.28 10.40 -15.39
N LEU A 155 -2.98 9.65 -14.54
CA LEU A 155 -4.26 10.11 -13.97
C LEU A 155 -3.99 10.75 -12.61
N ARG A 156 -4.50 11.95 -12.41
CA ARG A 156 -4.39 12.70 -11.16
C ARG A 156 -5.76 12.94 -10.55
N ALA A 157 -5.86 12.80 -9.23
CA ALA A 157 -7.02 13.28 -8.50
C ALA A 157 -7.02 14.82 -8.48
N LYS A 158 -8.17 15.43 -8.66
CA LYS A 158 -8.35 16.89 -8.62
C LYS A 158 -8.83 17.29 -7.24
N ILE A 159 -7.93 17.76 -6.39
CA ILE A 159 -8.20 18.04 -4.98
C ILE A 159 -7.90 19.51 -4.65
N ASP A 160 -6.71 19.82 -4.15
CA ASP A 160 -6.33 21.14 -3.69
C ASP A 160 -4.84 21.39 -3.84
N LEU A 161 -4.47 22.23 -4.81
CA LEU A 161 -3.07 22.58 -5.09
C LEU A 161 -2.44 23.49 -4.02
N GLU A 162 -3.23 24.11 -3.17
CA GLU A 162 -2.78 25.01 -2.10
C GLU A 162 -2.71 24.33 -0.73
N SER A 163 -3.14 23.08 -0.62
CA SER A 163 -3.10 22.35 0.64
C SER A 163 -1.72 22.37 1.29
N SER A 164 -1.68 22.59 2.59
CA SER A 164 -0.45 22.46 3.39
C SER A 164 0.10 21.03 3.39
N ASN A 165 -0.77 20.04 3.19
CA ASN A 165 -0.40 18.65 2.95
C ASN A 165 -0.13 18.44 1.46
N MET A 166 1.15 18.32 1.10
CA MET A 166 1.55 18.16 -0.31
C MET A 166 0.96 16.91 -0.97
N LEU A 167 0.58 15.89 -0.21
CA LEU A 167 -0.09 14.69 -0.73
C LEU A 167 -1.47 14.98 -1.29
N MET A 168 -2.13 16.07 -0.84
CA MET A 168 -3.44 16.52 -1.32
C MET A 168 -3.37 17.39 -2.59
N ARG A 169 -2.17 17.74 -3.04
CA ARG A 169 -1.95 18.59 -4.22
C ARG A 169 -2.02 17.78 -5.51
N ASP A 170 -3.21 17.40 -5.91
CA ASP A 170 -3.51 16.62 -7.11
C ASP A 170 -2.58 15.40 -7.28
N PRO A 171 -2.67 14.41 -6.39
CA PRO A 171 -1.79 13.25 -6.43
C PRO A 171 -2.04 12.39 -7.68
N VAL A 172 -0.97 11.77 -8.18
CA VAL A 172 -1.06 10.76 -9.23
C VAL A 172 -1.70 9.50 -8.65
N ILE A 173 -2.74 8.98 -9.31
CA ILE A 173 -3.44 7.75 -8.89
C ILE A 173 -3.25 6.58 -9.85
N TYR A 174 -2.92 6.84 -11.14
CA TYR A 174 -2.58 5.81 -12.13
C TYR A 174 -1.38 6.24 -12.96
N ARG A 175 -0.55 5.26 -13.30
CA ARG A 175 0.56 5.38 -14.26
C ARG A 175 0.51 4.26 -15.29
N THR A 176 1.10 4.49 -16.45
CA THR A 176 1.24 3.49 -17.52
C THR A 176 2.57 2.76 -17.38
N LEU A 177 2.54 1.44 -17.34
CA LEU A 177 3.71 0.58 -17.39
C LEU A 177 3.43 -0.59 -18.36
N HIS A 178 4.23 -0.71 -19.41
CA HIS A 178 4.14 -1.81 -20.37
C HIS A 178 4.95 -3.02 -19.87
N LYS A 179 4.55 -3.56 -18.72
CA LYS A 179 5.21 -4.68 -18.06
C LYS A 179 4.20 -5.75 -17.67
N ASN A 180 4.65 -7.00 -17.72
CA ASN A 180 3.82 -8.11 -17.28
C ASN A 180 3.70 -8.11 -15.74
N HIS A 181 2.50 -8.31 -15.28
CA HIS A 181 2.19 -8.48 -13.86
C HIS A 181 2.22 -9.98 -13.51
N HIS A 182 2.72 -10.33 -12.32
CA HIS A 182 2.91 -11.72 -11.89
C HIS A 182 1.59 -12.53 -11.84
N ARG A 183 0.43 -11.90 -11.69
CA ARG A 183 -0.89 -12.54 -11.65
C ARG A 183 -1.78 -12.21 -12.84
N THR A 184 -1.79 -10.97 -13.30
CA THR A 184 -2.68 -10.51 -14.37
C THR A 184 -2.03 -10.57 -15.75
N GLY A 185 -0.75 -10.92 -15.83
CA GLY A 185 -0.04 -11.04 -17.09
C GLY A 185 -0.02 -9.73 -17.87
N THR A 186 -0.55 -9.74 -19.08
CA THR A 186 -0.60 -8.59 -20.01
C THR A 186 -1.93 -7.85 -20.00
N ASP A 187 -2.86 -8.21 -19.12
CA ASP A 187 -4.24 -7.68 -19.14
C ASP A 187 -4.30 -6.18 -18.81
N TRP A 188 -3.36 -5.71 -17.99
CA TRP A 188 -3.31 -4.32 -17.56
C TRP A 188 -2.04 -3.62 -18.04
N LYS A 189 -2.21 -2.40 -18.56
CA LYS A 189 -1.14 -1.49 -18.98
C LYS A 189 -1.03 -0.27 -18.07
N ILE A 190 -2.03 -0.06 -17.22
CA ILE A 190 -2.03 0.97 -16.18
C ILE A 190 -2.09 0.31 -14.82
N PHE A 191 -1.41 0.91 -13.86
CA PHE A 191 -1.31 0.39 -12.50
C PHE A 191 -1.64 1.49 -11.50
N PRO A 192 -2.50 1.18 -10.51
CA PRO A 192 -2.86 2.16 -9.49
C PRO A 192 -1.68 2.45 -8.57
N MET A 193 -1.61 3.68 -8.10
CA MET A 193 -0.63 4.07 -7.08
C MET A 193 -1.09 3.59 -5.69
N TYR A 194 -0.14 3.50 -4.78
CA TYR A 194 -0.37 3.03 -3.41
C TYR A 194 -1.56 3.69 -2.72
N ASP A 195 -1.59 5.03 -2.69
CA ASP A 195 -2.63 5.76 -1.97
C ASP A 195 -4.04 5.54 -2.53
N TRP A 196 -4.15 5.33 -3.84
CA TRP A 196 -5.43 4.98 -4.46
C TRP A 196 -5.88 3.58 -4.08
N THR A 197 -4.97 2.61 -4.14
CA THR A 197 -5.29 1.19 -3.92
C THR A 197 -5.60 0.86 -2.46
N HIS A 198 -4.89 1.50 -1.54
CA HIS A 198 -4.85 1.09 -0.13
C HIS A 198 -6.20 1.24 0.57
N GLY A 199 -6.79 2.42 0.54
CA GLY A 199 -8.08 2.68 1.18
C GLY A 199 -9.24 1.93 0.53
N GLU A 200 -9.25 1.86 -0.80
CA GLU A 200 -10.29 1.14 -1.54
C GLU A 200 -10.22 -0.36 -1.31
N SER A 201 -9.03 -0.95 -1.24
CA SER A 201 -8.89 -2.37 -0.88
C SER A 201 -9.40 -2.66 0.52
N ASP A 202 -9.10 -1.79 1.47
CA ASP A 202 -9.66 -1.88 2.82
C ASP A 202 -11.19 -1.78 2.80
N TYR A 203 -11.75 -0.90 1.99
CA TYR A 203 -13.19 -0.73 1.83
C TYR A 203 -13.87 -1.95 1.20
N ILE A 204 -13.27 -2.53 0.15
CA ILE A 204 -13.77 -3.73 -0.50
C ILE A 204 -13.80 -4.92 0.48
N GLU A 205 -12.74 -5.08 1.27
CA GLU A 205 -12.63 -6.17 2.25
C GLU A 205 -13.36 -5.88 3.56
N GLN A 206 -13.93 -4.67 3.72
CA GLN A 206 -14.60 -4.22 4.94
C GLN A 206 -13.71 -4.28 6.19
N ILE A 207 -12.46 -3.90 6.02
CA ILE A 207 -11.49 -3.74 7.11
C ILE A 207 -11.95 -2.60 8.02
N SER A 208 -12.03 -2.86 9.31
CA SER A 208 -12.46 -1.85 10.29
C SER A 208 -11.33 -0.88 10.65
N HIS A 209 -10.16 -1.41 10.92
CA HIS A 209 -8.96 -0.66 11.33
C HIS A 209 -7.79 -1.04 10.44
N SER A 210 -7.26 -0.04 9.76
CA SER A 210 -6.13 -0.11 8.84
C SER A 210 -4.88 0.40 9.55
N PHE A 211 -4.04 -0.52 10.03
CA PHE A 211 -2.83 -0.15 10.79
C PHE A 211 -1.65 0.07 9.86
N CYS A 212 -0.93 1.16 10.09
CA CYS A 212 0.31 1.50 9.40
C CYS A 212 1.28 2.23 10.33
N THR A 213 2.49 2.49 9.87
CA THR A 213 3.48 3.23 10.65
C THR A 213 3.25 4.74 10.57
N LEU A 214 3.84 5.52 11.53
CA LEU A 214 3.65 6.97 11.63
C LEU A 214 4.07 7.75 10.38
N GLU A 215 4.94 7.21 9.55
CA GLU A 215 5.32 7.81 8.28
C GLU A 215 4.13 8.01 7.33
N PHE A 216 3.04 7.23 7.51
CA PHE A 216 1.79 7.35 6.74
C PHE A 216 0.76 8.31 7.36
N LEU A 217 1.09 9.00 8.46
CA LEU A 217 0.17 9.97 9.06
C LEU A 217 -0.28 11.07 8.07
N PRO A 218 0.59 11.66 7.25
CA PRO A 218 0.16 12.60 6.21
C PRO A 218 -0.76 11.99 5.15
N HIS A 219 -0.66 10.69 4.91
CA HIS A 219 -1.50 9.96 3.95
C HIS A 219 -2.93 9.75 4.42
N ARG A 220 -3.22 9.88 5.72
CA ARG A 220 -4.57 9.66 6.27
C ARG A 220 -5.60 10.59 5.65
N GLU A 221 -5.27 11.85 5.44
CA GLU A 221 -6.18 12.83 4.82
C GLU A 221 -6.56 12.40 3.38
N LEU A 222 -5.59 11.92 2.60
CA LEU A 222 -5.82 11.42 1.26
C LEU A 222 -6.62 10.10 1.26
N TYR A 223 -6.31 9.19 2.17
CA TYR A 223 -7.07 7.96 2.41
C TYR A 223 -8.55 8.27 2.67
N ASP A 224 -8.84 9.21 3.55
CA ASP A 224 -10.20 9.63 3.87
C ASP A 224 -10.87 10.34 2.69
N TRP A 225 -10.15 11.18 1.95
CA TRP A 225 -10.69 11.87 0.78
C TRP A 225 -11.15 10.90 -0.30
N PHE A 226 -10.36 9.88 -0.60
CA PHE A 226 -10.77 8.85 -1.57
C PHE A 226 -12.01 8.09 -1.11
N LEU A 227 -12.08 7.70 0.15
CA LEU A 227 -13.26 7.02 0.70
C LEU A 227 -14.49 7.92 0.67
N ASP A 228 -14.35 9.22 0.90
CA ASP A 228 -15.46 10.20 0.83
C ASP A 228 -16.13 10.20 -0.56
N GLN A 229 -15.40 9.88 -1.61
CA GLN A 229 -15.93 9.81 -2.97
C GLN A 229 -16.73 8.53 -3.26
N LEU A 230 -16.54 7.49 -2.47
CA LEU A 230 -16.99 6.13 -2.75
C LEU A 230 -18.00 5.59 -1.75
N ILE A 231 -18.37 6.37 -0.74
CA ILE A 231 -19.18 5.91 0.39
C ILE A 231 -20.54 5.39 -0.05
N ASP A 232 -20.78 4.14 0.29
CA ASP A 232 -22.10 3.53 0.40
C ASP A 232 -22.45 3.54 1.90
N PRO A 233 -23.52 4.22 2.33
CA PRO A 233 -23.87 4.33 3.75
C PRO A 233 -24.24 2.99 4.40
N THR A 234 -24.46 1.94 3.59
CA THR A 234 -24.74 0.59 4.09
C THR A 234 -23.48 -0.19 4.45
N LYS A 235 -22.31 0.31 4.07
CA LYS A 235 -21.03 -0.36 4.30
C LYS A 235 -20.21 0.33 5.39
N LEU A 236 -19.37 -0.46 6.05
CA LEU A 236 -18.43 0.04 7.03
C LEU A 236 -17.35 0.89 6.36
N ARG A 237 -17.05 2.05 6.94
CA ARG A 237 -15.92 2.88 6.53
C ARG A 237 -14.64 2.47 7.26
N PRO A 238 -13.59 2.01 6.58
CA PRO A 238 -12.31 1.74 7.20
C PRO A 238 -11.70 2.98 7.84
N LYS A 239 -10.89 2.79 8.88
CA LYS A 239 -10.17 3.86 9.58
C LYS A 239 -8.69 3.57 9.61
N GLN A 240 -7.89 4.44 9.02
CA GLN A 240 -6.43 4.36 9.16
C GLN A 240 -6.01 4.78 10.56
N ARG A 241 -5.12 3.97 11.17
CA ARG A 241 -4.51 4.25 12.47
C ARG A 241 -3.03 3.97 12.41
N GLU A 242 -2.22 4.92 12.88
CA GLU A 242 -0.78 4.86 12.80
C GLU A 242 -0.16 4.53 14.16
N PHE A 243 0.95 3.83 14.11
CA PHE A 243 1.79 3.49 15.27
C PHE A 243 3.26 3.73 14.94
N ALA A 244 4.07 3.90 15.99
CA ALA A 244 5.49 4.16 15.84
C ALA A 244 6.22 3.00 15.16
N ARG A 245 7.10 3.33 14.21
CA ARG A 245 8.00 2.37 13.59
C ARG A 245 9.06 1.94 14.60
N ARG A 246 9.43 0.67 14.56
CA ARG A 246 10.52 0.15 15.38
C ARG A 246 11.84 0.27 14.64
N ASN A 247 12.74 1.03 15.22
CA ASN A 247 14.12 1.14 14.76
C ASN A 247 15.01 0.28 15.65
N LEU A 248 15.83 -0.53 15.02
CA LEU A 248 16.81 -1.35 15.70
C LEU A 248 18.20 -0.76 15.48
N SER A 249 18.93 -0.48 16.55
CA SER A 249 20.32 -0.07 16.46
C SER A 249 21.16 -1.17 15.81
N HIS A 250 22.14 -0.78 15.02
CA HIS A 250 23.09 -1.69 14.35
C HIS A 250 22.44 -2.76 13.47
N THR A 251 21.19 -2.57 13.05
CA THR A 251 20.45 -3.54 12.24
C THR A 251 19.85 -2.88 11.01
N LEU A 252 20.13 -3.46 9.85
CA LEU A 252 19.61 -2.98 8.57
C LEU A 252 18.20 -3.55 8.33
N VAL A 253 17.16 -2.70 8.38
CA VAL A 253 15.75 -3.10 8.20
C VAL A 253 15.10 -2.43 6.99
N SER A 254 15.83 -2.29 5.91
CA SER A 254 15.36 -1.75 4.64
C SER A 254 15.35 -2.82 3.56
N LYS A 255 14.17 -3.16 3.03
CA LYS A 255 14.04 -4.17 1.95
C LYS A 255 14.95 -3.86 0.77
N ARG A 256 15.03 -2.59 0.33
CA ARG A 256 15.88 -2.18 -0.78
C ARG A 256 17.37 -2.45 -0.51
N LYS A 257 17.83 -2.15 0.69
CA LYS A 257 19.22 -2.39 1.07
C LYS A 257 19.52 -3.87 1.28
N LEU A 258 18.56 -4.64 1.81
CA LEU A 258 18.68 -6.09 1.96
C LEU A 258 18.69 -6.78 0.59
N ALA A 259 17.84 -6.37 -0.35
CA ALA A 259 17.85 -6.84 -1.73
C ALA A 259 19.23 -6.66 -2.37
N ARG A 260 19.83 -5.50 -2.18
CA ARG A 260 21.16 -5.18 -2.70
C ARG A 260 22.24 -6.12 -2.17
N LEU A 261 22.20 -6.51 -0.89
CA LEU A 261 23.15 -7.47 -0.32
C LEU A 261 23.04 -8.85 -0.99
N VAL A 262 21.84 -9.26 -1.37
CA VAL A 262 21.60 -10.51 -2.10
C VAL A 262 22.08 -10.39 -3.55
N GLU A 263 21.74 -9.30 -4.22
CA GLU A 263 22.09 -9.03 -5.63
C GLU A 263 23.60 -8.93 -5.84
N GLU A 264 24.31 -8.29 -4.91
CA GLU A 264 25.78 -8.15 -4.93
C GLU A 264 26.52 -9.40 -4.40
N GLY A 265 25.81 -10.43 -3.99
CA GLY A 265 26.40 -11.69 -3.50
C GLY A 265 27.11 -11.56 -2.15
N VAL A 266 26.88 -10.49 -1.40
CA VAL A 266 27.42 -10.30 -0.04
C VAL A 266 26.87 -11.36 0.92
N VAL A 267 25.62 -11.75 0.73
CA VAL A 267 24.94 -12.86 1.39
C VAL A 267 24.44 -13.85 0.33
N GLN A 268 24.27 -15.12 0.71
CA GLN A 268 23.87 -16.16 -0.23
C GLN A 268 22.41 -16.01 -0.73
N SER A 269 21.52 -15.58 0.16
CA SER A 269 20.09 -15.48 -0.11
C SER A 269 19.39 -14.64 0.97
N TRP A 270 18.11 -14.42 0.80
CA TRP A 270 17.28 -13.70 1.76
C TRP A 270 17.16 -14.42 3.12
N ASP A 271 17.38 -15.73 3.18
CA ASP A 271 17.36 -16.52 4.40
C ASP A 271 18.75 -16.75 5.03
N ASP A 272 19.77 -16.08 4.51
CA ASP A 272 21.11 -16.13 5.08
C ASP A 272 21.07 -15.80 6.59
N PRO A 273 21.71 -16.60 7.46
CA PRO A 273 21.69 -16.35 8.90
C PRO A 273 22.20 -14.97 9.34
N ARG A 274 22.94 -14.28 8.49
CA ARG A 274 23.40 -12.90 8.73
C ARG A 274 22.33 -11.83 8.44
N MET A 275 21.25 -12.22 7.76
CA MET A 275 20.16 -11.33 7.41
C MET A 275 19.17 -11.20 8.58
N PRO A 276 18.64 -9.98 8.84
CA PRO A 276 17.60 -9.76 9.86
C PRO A 276 16.19 -10.09 9.35
N THR A 277 16.07 -10.91 8.32
CA THR A 277 14.81 -11.44 7.84
C THR A 277 14.25 -12.47 8.82
N ILE A 278 12.95 -12.65 8.84
CA ILE A 278 12.32 -13.69 9.69
C ILE A 278 12.85 -15.07 9.30
N SER A 279 13.01 -15.33 8.00
CA SER A 279 13.63 -16.58 7.52
C SER A 279 15.08 -16.74 7.95
N GLY A 280 15.87 -15.68 7.93
CA GLY A 280 17.27 -15.69 8.41
C GLY A 280 17.38 -15.95 9.91
N LEU A 281 16.52 -15.30 10.70
CA LEU A 281 16.44 -15.51 12.15
C LEU A 281 16.03 -16.94 12.47
N ARG A 282 15.04 -17.49 11.78
CA ARG A 282 14.64 -18.89 11.93
C ARG A 282 15.81 -19.83 11.63
N ARG A 283 16.55 -19.61 10.56
CA ARG A 283 17.71 -20.42 10.19
C ARG A 283 18.86 -20.31 11.20
N ARG A 284 18.98 -19.16 11.89
CA ARG A 284 19.90 -19.00 13.04
C ARG A 284 19.46 -19.71 14.30
N GLY A 285 18.24 -20.23 14.37
CA GLY A 285 17.72 -20.94 15.53
C GLY A 285 16.77 -20.12 16.42
N TYR A 286 16.41 -18.89 16.04
CA TYR A 286 15.39 -18.13 16.77
C TYR A 286 14.02 -18.81 16.59
N THR A 287 13.31 -18.98 17.71
CA THR A 287 11.97 -19.58 17.71
C THR A 287 10.89 -18.55 17.40
N ALA A 288 9.74 -19.01 16.94
CA ALA A 288 8.58 -18.16 16.76
C ALA A 288 8.19 -17.42 18.05
N ALA A 289 8.25 -18.12 19.19
CA ALA A 289 7.96 -17.54 20.49
C ALA A 289 8.92 -16.40 20.84
N SER A 290 10.23 -16.54 20.58
CA SER A 290 11.20 -15.47 20.86
C SER A 290 10.96 -14.22 20.01
N ILE A 291 10.63 -14.38 18.74
CA ILE A 291 10.31 -13.25 17.84
C ILE A 291 9.02 -12.55 18.28
N LYS A 292 7.98 -13.31 18.62
CA LYS A 292 6.72 -12.75 19.13
C LYS A 292 6.91 -12.03 20.46
N ASN A 293 7.62 -12.62 21.40
CA ASN A 293 7.92 -12.00 22.69
C ASN A 293 8.69 -10.68 22.53
N PHE A 294 9.65 -10.64 21.61
CA PHE A 294 10.36 -9.42 21.28
C PHE A 294 9.43 -8.34 20.71
N ALA A 295 8.58 -8.68 19.75
CA ALA A 295 7.65 -7.75 19.14
C ALA A 295 6.59 -7.22 20.14
N GLU A 296 6.07 -8.09 21.01
CA GLU A 296 5.07 -7.75 22.03
C GLU A 296 5.69 -6.96 23.20
N GLY A 297 6.90 -7.34 23.63
CA GLY A 297 7.59 -6.70 24.74
C GLY A 297 7.93 -5.23 24.50
N ILE A 298 8.11 -4.85 23.24
CA ILE A 298 8.34 -3.44 22.86
C ILE A 298 7.04 -2.64 22.89
N GLY A 299 5.87 -3.31 22.74
CA GLY A 299 4.56 -2.70 22.74
C GLY A 299 4.27 -1.86 21.50
N VAL A 300 3.17 -1.12 21.51
CA VAL A 300 2.72 -0.21 20.45
C VAL A 300 2.62 1.19 21.00
N GLY A 301 3.30 2.14 20.40
CA GLY A 301 3.31 3.54 20.80
C GLY A 301 3.10 4.48 19.62
N LYS A 302 2.99 5.78 19.93
CA LYS A 302 2.90 6.87 18.94
C LYS A 302 4.14 7.78 18.93
N ARG A 303 5.23 7.35 19.54
CA ARG A 303 6.51 8.05 19.52
C ARG A 303 7.59 7.10 19.03
N ASP A 304 8.39 7.58 18.10
CA ASP A 304 9.57 6.87 17.59
C ASP A 304 10.72 6.92 18.62
#